data_e9256f83ae24f9dbd3a1322d1982be9e
#
_entry.id   e9256f83ae24f9dbd3a1322d1982be9e
#
_cell.length_a   1.000
_cell.length_b   1.000
_cell.length_c   1.000
_cell.angle_alpha   90.00
_cell.angle_beta   90.00
_cell.angle_gamma   90.00
#
_symmetry.space_group_name_H-M   'P 1'
#
loop_
_entity.id
_entity.type
_entity.pdbx_description
1 polymer ?
#
loop_
_entity_poly.entity_id
_entity_poly.type
_entity_poly.pdbx_seq_one_letter_code
_entity_poly.pdbx_strand_id
1 'polypeptide(L)'
;MKKLLTVLLLGVLFLSCGKNEGEKTPKENGKTEKTVTEIKETLGASTAPLKWLVQKIAGDNYNVIAIVPPNANHELFEPKPDDLKKLENSKLFFTYNLLGFEKKISESLNNSDKIVNVLSDADPALLLKGHHHHHEDEKEEHGHHKDKDKHDDHDKHDEDGEIDPHVWFSLKLMPTAALEIKNKLVQAYPDKKDVFEKNYNAFLDELAKVKEDINKKMASKTKKAYMIYHPALNYFIKDYNVEEVAVEYEGKEPTAQQIKEIIDEAKEHKITTILVQPQFPKQSIEIIAKEVPNAKIVEFNVDKEDVFENLKQFVDYLD
;
A
#
# COMPACT_ATOMS: atom_id res chain seq x y z
N MET A 1 3.56 -60.24 -16.97
CA MET A 1 2.42 -60.96 -17.52
C MET A 1 1.39 -59.90 -17.86
N LYS A 2 1.40 -59.41 -19.13
CA LYS A 2 0.42 -59.66 -20.20
C LYS A 2 -1.03 -59.44 -19.68
N LYS A 3 -1.78 -58.41 -20.14
CA LYS A 3 -2.47 -58.43 -21.42
C LYS A 3 -2.93 -57.02 -21.84
N LEU A 4 -2.54 -56.64 -23.03
CA LEU A 4 -3.14 -55.74 -23.98
C LEU A 4 -4.57 -56.17 -24.36
N LEU A 5 -5.49 -55.24 -24.56
CA LEU A 5 -6.61 -55.50 -25.52
C LEU A 5 -7.01 -54.16 -26.20
N THR A 6 -6.71 -54.12 -27.46
CA THR A 6 -7.15 -53.25 -28.53
C THR A 6 -8.43 -53.83 -29.18
N VAL A 7 -9.36 -53.03 -29.61
CA VAL A 7 -10.36 -53.28 -30.67
C VAL A 7 -11.29 -52.05 -30.75
N LEU A 8 -11.72 -51.49 -31.77
CA LEU A 8 -11.66 -51.47 -33.25
C LEU A 8 -12.73 -50.49 -33.72
N LEU A 9 -12.41 -49.69 -34.70
CA LEU A 9 -13.30 -48.85 -35.48
C LEU A 9 -14.43 -49.62 -36.13
N LEU A 10 -15.61 -49.01 -36.28
CA LEU A 10 -16.45 -49.24 -37.44
C LEU A 10 -17.31 -48.00 -37.72
N GLY A 11 -17.05 -47.34 -38.84
CA GLY A 11 -17.88 -46.34 -39.43
C GLY A 11 -19.00 -46.96 -40.27
N VAL A 12 -20.13 -46.31 -40.30
CA VAL A 12 -21.15 -46.56 -41.35
C VAL A 12 -21.67 -45.22 -41.82
N LEU A 13 -21.33 -44.90 -43.07
CA LEU A 13 -22.00 -43.91 -43.90
C LEU A 13 -23.31 -44.47 -44.41
N PHE A 14 -24.41 -43.75 -44.27
CA PHE A 14 -25.58 -43.89 -45.18
C PHE A 14 -26.04 -42.52 -45.67
N LEU A 15 -25.80 -42.25 -46.95
CA LEU A 15 -26.55 -41.29 -47.73
C LEU A 15 -27.90 -41.93 -48.07
N SER A 16 -29.00 -41.23 -47.88
CA SER A 16 -30.19 -41.42 -48.70
C SER A 16 -31.02 -40.12 -48.79
N CYS A 17 -31.22 -39.68 -50.02
CA CYS A 17 -32.16 -38.65 -50.41
C CYS A 17 -33.60 -39.18 -50.36
N GLY A 18 -34.60 -38.34 -49.97
CA GLY A 18 -35.99 -38.64 -50.18
C GLY A 18 -36.93 -37.59 -49.59
N LYS A 19 -37.72 -37.01 -50.44
CA LYS A 19 -38.65 -35.88 -50.34
C LYS A 19 -39.79 -35.99 -49.33
N ASN A 20 -40.15 -34.79 -48.83
CA ASN A 20 -41.49 -34.18 -48.61
C ASN A 20 -42.45 -34.68 -47.50
N GLU A 21 -42.92 -33.67 -46.81
CA GLU A 21 -44.24 -33.38 -46.20
C GLU A 21 -44.43 -33.69 -44.70
N GLY A 22 -44.85 -32.64 -43.96
CA GLY A 22 -45.71 -32.77 -42.74
C GLY A 22 -45.10 -32.29 -41.44
N GLU A 23 -45.22 -31.01 -41.26
CA GLU A 23 -45.57 -30.32 -40.01
C GLU A 23 -45.61 -31.16 -38.71
N LYS A 24 -44.68 -30.87 -37.78
CA LYS A 24 -44.93 -30.72 -36.33
C LYS A 24 -43.63 -30.29 -35.61
N THR A 25 -43.63 -29.06 -35.14
CA THR A 25 -42.59 -28.48 -34.29
C THR A 25 -42.48 -29.21 -32.94
N PRO A 26 -41.26 -29.63 -32.52
CA PRO A 26 -40.99 -29.84 -31.10
C PRO A 26 -40.56 -28.49 -30.50
N LYS A 27 -41.25 -28.07 -29.45
CA LYS A 27 -40.80 -26.98 -28.56
C LYS A 27 -39.53 -27.42 -27.84
N GLU A 28 -38.42 -26.94 -28.32
CA GLU A 28 -37.14 -27.02 -27.58
C GLU A 28 -37.15 -25.94 -26.50
N ASN A 29 -37.41 -26.39 -25.25
CA ASN A 29 -37.22 -25.59 -24.04
C ASN A 29 -35.74 -25.41 -23.81
N GLY A 30 -35.08 -24.55 -24.59
CA GLY A 30 -33.77 -24.02 -24.26
C GLY A 30 -33.89 -23.07 -23.07
N LYS A 31 -33.74 -23.58 -21.85
CA LYS A 31 -33.37 -22.75 -20.69
C LYS A 31 -31.99 -22.18 -20.97
N THR A 32 -31.94 -21.01 -21.57
CA THR A 32 -30.75 -20.16 -21.49
C THR A 32 -30.65 -19.69 -20.05
N GLU A 33 -29.83 -20.35 -19.26
CA GLU A 33 -29.36 -19.79 -18.00
C GLU A 33 -28.62 -18.51 -18.36
N LYS A 34 -29.31 -17.36 -18.26
CA LYS A 34 -28.66 -16.07 -18.19
C LYS A 34 -27.87 -16.10 -16.87
N THR A 35 -26.56 -16.27 -16.96
CA THR A 35 -25.65 -15.95 -15.90
C THR A 35 -25.84 -14.44 -15.60
N VAL A 36 -26.68 -14.15 -14.62
CA VAL A 36 -26.80 -12.78 -14.09
C VAL A 36 -25.47 -12.53 -13.39
N THR A 37 -24.58 -11.81 -14.06
CA THR A 37 -23.39 -11.28 -13.40
C THR A 37 -23.91 -10.30 -12.34
N GLU A 38 -23.91 -10.73 -11.09
CA GLU A 38 -24.27 -9.86 -9.96
C GLU A 38 -23.31 -8.66 -10.00
N ILE A 39 -23.87 -7.46 -10.16
CA ILE A 39 -23.08 -6.22 -10.11
C ILE A 39 -22.64 -6.03 -8.69
N LYS A 40 -21.36 -6.24 -8.43
CA LYS A 40 -20.78 -6.03 -7.09
C LYS A 40 -20.85 -4.55 -6.73
N GLU A 41 -21.27 -4.26 -5.50
CA GLU A 41 -21.22 -2.90 -4.98
C GLU A 41 -19.76 -2.43 -4.87
N THR A 42 -19.55 -1.14 -5.14
CA THR A 42 -18.22 -0.54 -5.14
C THR A 42 -17.94 0.15 -3.81
N LEU A 43 -16.76 -0.14 -3.27
CA LEU A 43 -16.15 0.54 -2.13
C LEU A 43 -14.90 1.26 -2.61
N GLY A 44 -14.68 2.49 -2.13
CA GLY A 44 -13.48 3.27 -2.44
C GLY A 44 -12.44 3.17 -1.33
N ALA A 45 -11.16 3.22 -1.68
CA ALA A 45 -10.04 3.37 -0.77
C ALA A 45 -9.08 4.42 -1.30
N SER A 46 -8.37 5.13 -0.44
CA SER A 46 -7.43 6.17 -0.85
C SER A 46 -6.23 5.59 -1.58
N THR A 47 -5.61 4.54 -1.04
CA THR A 47 -4.38 3.93 -1.57
C THR A 47 -4.57 2.44 -1.84
N ALA A 48 -3.63 1.83 -2.57
CA ALA A 48 -3.67 0.39 -2.84
C ALA A 48 -3.45 -0.47 -1.57
N PRO A 49 -2.57 -0.11 -0.61
CA PRO A 49 -2.50 -0.78 0.68
C PRO A 49 -3.83 -0.75 1.46
N LEU A 50 -4.52 0.39 1.47
CA LEU A 50 -5.83 0.47 2.14
C LEU A 50 -6.90 -0.32 1.40
N LYS A 51 -6.91 -0.29 0.06
CA LYS A 51 -7.78 -1.15 -0.74
C LYS A 51 -7.61 -2.62 -0.35
N TRP A 52 -6.39 -3.08 -0.20
CA TRP A 52 -6.10 -4.46 0.22
C TRP A 52 -6.71 -4.77 1.60
N LEU A 53 -6.54 -3.88 2.57
CA LEU A 53 -7.11 -4.07 3.90
C LEU A 53 -8.64 -4.09 3.87
N VAL A 54 -9.26 -3.16 3.12
CA VAL A 54 -10.73 -3.13 2.93
C VAL A 54 -11.21 -4.42 2.28
N GLN A 55 -10.51 -4.92 1.23
CA GLN A 55 -10.86 -6.17 0.55
C GLN A 55 -10.77 -7.38 1.48
N LYS A 56 -9.74 -7.44 2.36
CA LYS A 56 -9.60 -8.51 3.38
C LYS A 56 -10.83 -8.58 4.29
N ILE A 57 -11.43 -7.46 4.64
CA ILE A 57 -12.57 -7.40 5.56
C ILE A 57 -13.91 -7.53 4.81
N ALA A 58 -14.05 -6.84 3.67
CA ALA A 58 -15.28 -6.87 2.87
C ALA A 58 -15.52 -8.24 2.19
N GLY A 59 -14.43 -8.92 1.78
CA GLY A 59 -14.51 -10.17 1.02
C GLY A 59 -14.79 -9.94 -0.47
N ASP A 60 -14.89 -11.04 -1.22
CA ASP A 60 -14.93 -11.03 -2.70
C ASP A 60 -16.25 -10.55 -3.30
N ASN A 61 -17.28 -10.33 -2.50
CA ASN A 61 -18.58 -9.87 -2.98
C ASN A 61 -18.64 -8.37 -3.27
N TYR A 62 -17.59 -7.64 -2.95
CA TYR A 62 -17.46 -6.20 -3.17
C TYR A 62 -16.36 -5.90 -4.19
N ASN A 63 -16.55 -4.83 -4.96
CA ASN A 63 -15.52 -4.28 -5.83
C ASN A 63 -14.81 -3.14 -5.11
N VAL A 64 -13.61 -3.38 -4.59
CA VAL A 64 -12.83 -2.34 -3.92
C VAL A 64 -11.88 -1.68 -4.91
N ILE A 65 -11.96 -0.36 -5.05
CA ILE A 65 -11.09 0.44 -5.93
C ILE A 65 -10.17 1.35 -5.12
N ALA A 66 -8.92 1.48 -5.54
CA ALA A 66 -8.03 2.52 -5.03
C ALA A 66 -8.09 3.76 -5.93
N ILE A 67 -7.98 4.96 -5.34
CA ILE A 67 -8.00 6.20 -6.10
C ILE A 67 -6.62 6.55 -6.63
N VAL A 68 -5.57 6.35 -5.82
CA VAL A 68 -4.20 6.51 -6.31
C VAL A 68 -3.90 5.39 -7.31
N PRO A 69 -3.51 5.73 -8.55
CA PRO A 69 -3.15 4.74 -9.55
C PRO A 69 -1.87 3.98 -9.17
N PRO A 70 -1.66 2.76 -9.67
CA PRO A 70 -0.41 2.04 -9.50
C PRO A 70 0.80 2.88 -9.94
N ASN A 71 1.87 2.86 -9.14
CA ASN A 71 3.14 3.58 -9.37
C ASN A 71 3.02 5.13 -9.42
N ALA A 72 1.91 5.70 -9.01
CA ALA A 72 1.83 7.14 -8.77
C ALA A 72 2.44 7.48 -7.40
N ASN A 73 3.00 8.67 -7.28
CA ASN A 73 3.41 9.19 -5.97
C ASN A 73 2.16 9.61 -5.19
N HIS A 74 1.83 8.88 -4.12
CA HIS A 74 0.64 9.12 -3.32
C HIS A 74 0.69 10.45 -2.55
N GLU A 75 1.86 10.95 -2.20
CA GLU A 75 2.00 12.23 -1.49
C GLU A 75 1.72 13.44 -2.41
N LEU A 76 2.10 13.31 -3.68
CA LEU A 76 1.91 14.34 -4.71
C LEU A 76 0.67 14.12 -5.58
N PHE A 77 -0.14 13.13 -5.24
CA PHE A 77 -1.32 12.78 -6.04
C PHE A 77 -2.38 13.87 -5.96
N GLU A 78 -2.87 14.27 -7.13
CA GLU A 78 -4.00 15.19 -7.26
C GLU A 78 -5.16 14.48 -7.94
N PRO A 79 -6.32 14.32 -7.26
CA PRO A 79 -7.47 13.63 -7.81
C PRO A 79 -8.07 14.40 -8.97
N LYS A 80 -8.41 13.71 -10.05
CA LYS A 80 -9.09 14.26 -11.22
C LYS A 80 -10.61 14.18 -11.05
N PRO A 81 -11.39 14.96 -11.81
CA PRO A 81 -12.86 14.87 -11.76
C PRO A 81 -13.43 13.47 -11.95
N ASP A 82 -12.80 12.63 -12.79
CA ASP A 82 -13.22 11.25 -12.98
C ASP A 82 -12.98 10.37 -11.75
N ASP A 83 -11.97 10.68 -10.94
CA ASP A 83 -11.69 9.96 -9.70
C ASP A 83 -12.75 10.30 -8.65
N LEU A 84 -13.13 11.57 -8.52
CA LEU A 84 -14.25 12.00 -7.67
C LEU A 84 -15.55 11.34 -8.08
N LYS A 85 -15.84 11.25 -9.39
CA LYS A 85 -17.03 10.59 -9.92
C LYS A 85 -17.07 9.09 -9.59
N LYS A 86 -15.94 8.40 -9.60
CA LYS A 86 -15.87 6.99 -9.15
C LYS A 86 -16.25 6.86 -7.67
N LEU A 87 -15.79 7.81 -6.83
CA LEU A 87 -16.09 7.83 -5.41
C LEU A 87 -17.54 8.23 -5.12
N GLU A 88 -18.13 9.12 -5.89
CA GLU A 88 -19.56 9.44 -5.78
C GLU A 88 -20.45 8.19 -5.93
N ASN A 89 -20.05 7.26 -6.80
CA ASN A 89 -20.74 6.00 -7.02
C ASN A 89 -20.38 4.91 -6.01
N SER A 90 -19.40 5.13 -5.13
CA SER A 90 -19.04 4.19 -4.07
C SER A 90 -19.97 4.30 -2.90
N LYS A 91 -20.26 3.19 -2.22
CA LYS A 91 -21.08 3.18 -1.00
C LYS A 91 -20.36 3.81 0.19
N LEU A 92 -19.07 3.50 0.35
CA LEU A 92 -18.17 4.04 1.36
C LEU A 92 -16.83 4.38 0.69
N PHE A 93 -16.13 5.39 1.24
CA PHE A 93 -14.76 5.74 0.89
C PHE A 93 -13.90 5.67 2.16
N PHE A 94 -12.93 4.75 2.17
CA PHE A 94 -12.00 4.55 3.27
C PHE A 94 -10.73 5.38 3.04
N THR A 95 -10.25 6.02 4.09
CA THR A 95 -9.10 6.93 4.07
C THR A 95 -8.35 6.88 5.40
N TYR A 96 -7.05 7.14 5.39
CA TYR A 96 -6.27 7.40 6.60
C TYR A 96 -6.43 8.85 7.07
N ASN A 97 -6.87 9.74 6.20
CA ASN A 97 -7.01 11.19 6.41
C ASN A 97 -5.68 11.89 6.78
N LEU A 98 -4.56 11.37 6.28
CA LEU A 98 -3.22 11.90 6.51
C LEU A 98 -2.64 12.57 5.26
N LEU A 99 -2.97 12.06 4.06
CA LEU A 99 -2.49 12.60 2.79
C LEU A 99 -3.29 13.82 2.34
N GLY A 100 -2.61 14.79 1.72
CA GLY A 100 -3.24 16.05 1.31
C GLY A 100 -4.43 15.86 0.36
N PHE A 101 -4.35 14.90 -0.57
CA PHE A 101 -5.45 14.60 -1.49
C PHE A 101 -6.67 13.98 -0.78
N GLU A 102 -6.47 13.22 0.30
CA GLU A 102 -7.57 12.63 1.08
C GLU A 102 -8.43 13.72 1.71
N LYS A 103 -7.80 14.77 2.25
CA LYS A 103 -8.48 15.95 2.80
C LYS A 103 -9.29 16.67 1.72
N LYS A 104 -8.68 16.90 0.53
CA LYS A 104 -9.36 17.52 -0.63
C LYS A 104 -10.56 16.71 -1.11
N ILE A 105 -10.45 15.37 -1.16
CA ILE A 105 -11.58 14.49 -1.51
C ILE A 105 -12.69 14.63 -0.46
N SER A 106 -12.34 14.59 0.83
CA SER A 106 -13.30 14.70 1.93
C SER A 106 -14.09 16.01 1.87
N GLU A 107 -13.43 17.10 1.55
CA GLU A 107 -14.06 18.43 1.35
C GLU A 107 -14.96 18.45 0.11
N SER A 108 -14.54 17.79 -0.98
CA SER A 108 -15.28 17.77 -2.25
C SER A 108 -16.54 16.91 -2.23
N LEU A 109 -16.52 15.84 -1.44
CA LEU A 109 -17.64 14.97 -1.25
C LEU A 109 -18.58 15.53 -0.16
N ASN A 110 -19.59 16.29 -0.55
CA ASN A 110 -20.58 16.89 0.37
C ASN A 110 -21.36 15.87 1.23
N ASN A 111 -20.97 14.62 1.25
CA ASN A 111 -21.59 13.53 2.00
C ASN A 111 -20.56 12.92 2.97
N SER A 112 -20.46 13.52 4.15
CA SER A 112 -19.57 13.06 5.22
C SER A 112 -19.82 11.62 5.67
N ASP A 113 -21.05 11.12 5.53
CA ASP A 113 -21.41 9.76 5.98
C ASP A 113 -20.77 8.65 5.15
N LYS A 114 -20.32 8.96 3.92
CA LYS A 114 -19.58 8.01 3.08
C LYS A 114 -18.10 7.90 3.44
N ILE A 115 -17.55 8.91 4.11
CA ILE A 115 -16.11 9.00 4.35
C ILE A 115 -15.79 8.33 5.67
N VAL A 116 -14.88 7.38 5.62
CA VAL A 116 -14.46 6.59 6.77
C VAL A 116 -12.98 6.81 7.03
N ASN A 117 -12.65 7.59 8.06
CA ASN A 117 -11.28 7.63 8.57
C ASN A 117 -11.01 6.36 9.38
N VAL A 118 -10.20 5.44 8.83
CA VAL A 118 -9.91 4.16 9.47
C VAL A 118 -9.02 4.27 10.71
N LEU A 119 -8.48 5.46 10.98
CA LEU A 119 -7.65 5.75 12.15
C LEU A 119 -8.37 6.62 13.19
N SER A 120 -9.70 6.81 13.08
CA SER A 120 -10.46 7.67 14.01
C SER A 120 -10.26 7.29 15.48
N ASP A 121 -10.13 6.00 15.76
CA ASP A 121 -9.94 5.46 17.12
C ASP A 121 -8.50 4.98 17.38
N ALA A 122 -7.54 5.42 16.54
CA ALA A 122 -6.14 5.05 16.73
C ALA A 122 -5.55 5.75 17.97
N ASP A 123 -4.74 5.00 18.73
CA ASP A 123 -3.96 5.58 19.79
C ASP A 123 -2.96 6.60 19.22
N PRO A 124 -3.05 7.89 19.58
CA PRO A 124 -2.13 8.91 19.09
C PRO A 124 -0.64 8.59 19.35
N ALA A 125 -0.34 7.83 20.40
CA ALA A 125 1.03 7.41 20.72
C ALA A 125 1.63 6.43 19.69
N LEU A 126 0.80 5.81 18.85
CA LEU A 126 1.23 4.94 17.75
C LEU A 126 1.43 5.70 16.43
N LEU A 127 0.98 6.94 16.33
CA LEU A 127 1.16 7.78 15.16
C LEU A 127 2.54 8.45 15.23
N LEU A 128 3.37 8.20 14.24
CA LEU A 128 4.72 8.75 14.18
C LEU A 128 4.71 10.07 13.43
N LYS A 129 5.59 10.99 13.82
CA LYS A 129 5.86 12.20 13.05
C LYS A 129 6.75 11.84 11.86
N GLY A 130 6.54 12.51 10.73
CA GLY A 130 7.41 12.37 9.56
C GLY A 130 8.85 12.78 9.91
N HIS A 131 9.82 12.07 9.36
CA HIS A 131 11.22 12.44 9.52
C HIS A 131 11.56 13.60 8.59
N HIS A 132 11.79 14.78 9.19
CA HIS A 132 12.62 15.79 8.56
C HIS A 132 14.07 15.51 9.03
N HIS A 133 14.93 15.08 8.14
CA HIS A 133 16.36 14.97 8.44
C HIS A 133 16.93 16.36 8.69
N HIS A 134 16.95 16.79 9.95
CA HIS A 134 17.81 17.87 10.36
C HIS A 134 19.20 17.28 10.60
N HIS A 135 20.12 17.44 9.67
CA HIS A 135 21.51 17.37 10.00
C HIS A 135 21.77 18.54 10.97
N GLU A 136 22.12 18.22 12.21
CA GLU A 136 22.65 19.23 13.13
C GLU A 136 23.92 19.80 12.48
N ASP A 137 23.79 20.98 11.88
CA ASP A 137 24.95 21.79 11.53
C ASP A 137 25.72 22.04 12.83
N GLU A 138 26.83 21.35 13.04
CA GLU A 138 27.82 21.74 14.03
C GLU A 138 28.26 23.16 13.68
N LYS A 139 27.67 24.12 14.38
CA LYS A 139 28.07 25.54 14.29
C LYS A 139 29.47 25.65 14.86
N GLU A 140 30.47 25.67 13.97
CA GLU A 140 31.76 26.25 14.32
C GLU A 140 31.56 27.70 14.76
N GLU A 141 31.91 27.98 16.01
CA GLU A 141 31.95 29.32 16.59
C GLU A 141 32.92 30.21 15.81
N HIS A 142 32.42 31.17 15.07
CA HIS A 142 33.17 32.37 14.73
C HIS A 142 32.44 33.58 15.30
N GLY A 143 33.12 34.19 16.27
CA GLY A 143 32.65 35.31 17.06
C GLY A 143 32.47 36.63 16.31
N HIS A 144 31.66 37.47 16.97
CA HIS A 144 31.55 38.93 16.93
C HIS A 144 30.91 39.61 15.69
N HIS A 145 29.69 40.11 15.83
CA HIS A 145 29.47 41.56 16.09
C HIS A 145 28.03 41.81 16.52
N LYS A 146 27.93 42.68 17.58
CA LYS A 146 26.67 43.25 18.06
C LYS A 146 26.18 44.26 17.04
N ASP A 147 24.89 44.21 16.65
CA ASP A 147 24.06 45.39 16.60
C ASP A 147 22.59 45.00 16.88
N LYS A 148 22.00 45.86 17.71
CA LYS A 148 20.62 45.76 18.17
C LYS A 148 19.73 46.41 17.13
N ASP A 149 18.76 45.66 16.63
CA ASP A 149 17.45 46.28 16.30
C ASP A 149 16.34 45.24 16.54
N LYS A 150 15.34 45.70 17.28
CA LYS A 150 14.15 44.95 17.66
C LYS A 150 13.21 44.87 16.47
N HIS A 151 12.84 43.68 16.07
CA HIS A 151 11.51 43.39 15.55
C HIS A 151 11.03 42.09 16.19
N ASP A 152 10.06 42.23 17.09
CA ASP A 152 9.22 41.17 17.59
C ASP A 152 8.27 40.81 16.43
N ASP A 153 8.48 39.63 15.85
CA ASP A 153 7.44 38.79 15.28
C ASP A 153 7.92 37.35 15.49
N HIS A 154 7.53 36.80 16.65
CA HIS A 154 7.61 35.38 16.92
C HIS A 154 6.50 34.69 16.12
N ASP A 155 6.76 34.37 14.87
CA ASP A 155 6.14 33.21 14.26
C ASP A 155 6.61 32.00 15.06
N LYS A 156 5.73 31.55 15.95
CA LYS A 156 5.81 30.22 16.53
C LYS A 156 5.62 29.25 15.38
N HIS A 157 6.70 28.81 14.76
CA HIS A 157 6.69 27.56 14.01
C HIS A 157 6.30 26.49 15.01
N ASP A 158 5.08 26.01 14.89
CA ASP A 158 4.57 24.87 15.62
C ASP A 158 5.53 23.71 15.34
N GLU A 159 6.19 23.22 16.39
CA GLU A 159 7.03 22.01 16.36
C GLU A 159 6.22 20.72 16.15
N ASP A 160 4.98 20.83 15.68
CA ASP A 160 4.12 19.72 15.31
C ASP A 160 4.36 19.34 13.84
N GLY A 161 5.45 18.59 13.59
CA GLY A 161 5.68 17.93 12.31
C GLY A 161 4.46 17.10 11.91
N GLU A 162 4.13 17.09 10.60
CA GLU A 162 3.02 16.30 10.07
C GLU A 162 3.21 14.81 10.43
N ILE A 163 2.10 14.09 10.64
CA ILE A 163 2.14 12.67 10.89
C ILE A 163 2.60 11.96 9.61
N ASP A 164 3.54 11.03 9.77
CA ASP A 164 3.99 10.15 8.68
C ASP A 164 2.79 9.39 8.09
N PRO A 165 2.49 9.55 6.80
CA PRO A 165 1.30 8.96 6.20
C PRO A 165 1.42 7.45 5.96
N HIS A 166 2.62 6.85 6.05
CA HIS A 166 2.90 5.44 5.69
C HIS A 166 2.43 4.44 6.77
N VAL A 167 1.29 4.73 7.39
CA VAL A 167 0.68 3.96 8.51
C VAL A 167 0.35 2.51 8.16
N TRP A 168 0.21 2.17 6.87
CA TRP A 168 -0.05 0.79 6.44
C TRP A 168 1.10 -0.17 6.70
N PHE A 169 2.29 0.32 7.02
CA PHE A 169 3.40 -0.51 7.47
C PHE A 169 3.42 -0.73 8.99
N SER A 170 2.49 -0.13 9.73
CA SER A 170 2.36 -0.34 11.17
C SER A 170 1.55 -1.60 11.48
N LEU A 171 2.24 -2.69 11.84
CA LEU A 171 1.56 -3.90 12.32
C LEU A 171 0.78 -3.69 13.63
N LYS A 172 0.98 -2.55 14.31
CA LYS A 172 0.26 -2.16 15.53
C LYS A 172 -1.03 -1.39 15.23
N LEU A 173 -1.04 -0.57 14.18
CA LEU A 173 -2.23 0.20 13.77
C LEU A 173 -3.22 -0.60 12.94
N MET A 174 -2.75 -1.64 12.21
CA MET A 174 -3.60 -2.47 11.36
C MET A 174 -4.85 -3.05 12.05
N PRO A 175 -4.80 -3.57 13.29
CA PRO A 175 -5.99 -4.07 13.97
C PRO A 175 -7.07 -3.00 14.16
N THR A 176 -6.67 -1.78 14.51
CA THR A 176 -7.59 -0.64 14.71
C THR A 176 -8.23 -0.24 13.39
N ALA A 177 -7.43 -0.09 12.33
CA ALA A 177 -7.95 0.21 10.99
C ALA A 177 -8.91 -0.88 10.47
N ALA A 178 -8.56 -2.16 10.64
CA ALA A 178 -9.40 -3.29 10.25
C ALA A 178 -10.72 -3.33 11.06
N LEU A 179 -10.67 -2.98 12.36
CA LEU A 179 -11.85 -2.93 13.22
C LEU A 179 -12.81 -1.83 12.76
N GLU A 180 -12.30 -0.64 12.45
CA GLU A 180 -13.12 0.47 11.97
C GLU A 180 -13.75 0.15 10.60
N ILE A 181 -12.98 -0.44 9.67
CA ILE A 181 -13.51 -0.95 8.39
C ILE A 181 -14.66 -1.93 8.64
N LYS A 182 -14.46 -2.93 9.51
CA LYS A 182 -15.50 -3.90 9.86
C LYS A 182 -16.73 -3.21 10.43
N ASN A 183 -16.58 -2.29 11.37
CA ASN A 183 -17.68 -1.58 12.01
C ASN A 183 -18.52 -0.80 10.99
N LYS A 184 -17.88 -0.07 10.07
CA LYS A 184 -18.56 0.69 9.03
C LYS A 184 -19.25 -0.18 7.99
N LEU A 185 -18.63 -1.31 7.63
CA LEU A 185 -19.28 -2.29 6.76
C LEU A 185 -20.51 -2.92 7.42
N VAL A 186 -20.44 -3.27 8.70
CA VAL A 186 -21.61 -3.78 9.46
C VAL A 186 -22.72 -2.73 9.53
N GLN A 187 -22.38 -1.46 9.74
CA GLN A 187 -23.35 -0.37 9.73
C GLN A 187 -24.04 -0.20 8.37
N ALA A 188 -23.27 -0.28 7.27
CA ALA A 188 -23.79 -0.13 5.92
C ALA A 188 -24.56 -1.37 5.42
N TYR A 189 -24.20 -2.56 5.90
CA TYR A 189 -24.73 -3.86 5.47
C TYR A 189 -25.02 -4.78 6.68
N PRO A 190 -26.05 -4.50 7.50
CA PRO A 190 -26.29 -5.25 8.74
C PRO A 190 -26.55 -6.74 8.53
N ASP A 191 -27.12 -7.12 7.38
CA ASP A 191 -27.39 -8.51 6.97
C ASP A 191 -26.12 -9.31 6.65
N LYS A 192 -24.98 -8.66 6.50
CA LYS A 192 -23.66 -9.26 6.23
C LYS A 192 -22.72 -9.26 7.45
N LYS A 193 -23.23 -8.87 8.62
CA LYS A 193 -22.44 -8.76 9.86
C LYS A 193 -21.54 -9.97 10.11
N ASP A 194 -22.10 -11.18 10.07
CA ASP A 194 -21.38 -12.41 10.39
C ASP A 194 -20.20 -12.66 9.41
N VAL A 195 -20.35 -12.24 8.14
CA VAL A 195 -19.30 -12.36 7.12
C VAL A 195 -18.14 -11.42 7.47
N PHE A 196 -18.44 -10.16 7.79
CA PHE A 196 -17.39 -9.19 8.11
C PHE A 196 -16.70 -9.51 9.44
N GLU A 197 -17.41 -10.00 10.44
CA GLU A 197 -16.82 -10.46 11.70
C GLU A 197 -15.90 -11.67 11.47
N LYS A 198 -16.33 -12.64 10.67
CA LYS A 198 -15.49 -13.79 10.29
C LYS A 198 -14.23 -13.35 9.56
N ASN A 199 -14.35 -12.46 8.58
CA ASN A 199 -13.22 -11.96 7.81
C ASN A 199 -12.24 -11.16 8.68
N TYR A 200 -12.74 -10.32 9.57
CA TYR A 200 -11.94 -9.58 10.53
C TYR A 200 -11.13 -10.52 11.44
N ASN A 201 -11.76 -11.54 12.00
CA ASN A 201 -11.07 -12.52 12.84
C ASN A 201 -10.00 -13.29 12.04
N ALA A 202 -10.31 -13.70 10.80
CA ALA A 202 -9.35 -14.35 9.92
C ALA A 202 -8.15 -13.44 9.58
N PHE A 203 -8.39 -12.14 9.39
CA PHE A 203 -7.34 -11.16 9.21
C PHE A 203 -6.44 -11.02 10.44
N LEU A 204 -7.00 -10.99 11.66
CA LEU A 204 -6.22 -10.95 12.89
C LEU A 204 -5.34 -12.18 13.07
N ASP A 205 -5.87 -13.37 12.74
CA ASP A 205 -5.10 -14.63 12.76
C ASP A 205 -3.95 -14.62 11.73
N GLU A 206 -4.20 -14.08 10.53
CA GLU A 206 -3.18 -13.91 9.50
C GLU A 206 -2.10 -12.90 9.94
N LEU A 207 -2.50 -11.76 10.48
CA LEU A 207 -1.59 -10.75 11.03
C LEU A 207 -0.69 -11.32 12.13
N ALA A 208 -1.26 -12.12 13.05
CA ALA A 208 -0.50 -12.75 14.12
C ALA A 208 0.60 -13.67 13.57
N LYS A 209 0.29 -14.50 12.56
CA LYS A 209 1.26 -15.36 11.87
C LYS A 209 2.34 -14.56 11.16
N VAL A 210 1.95 -13.50 10.45
CA VAL A 210 2.90 -12.61 9.76
C VAL A 210 3.85 -11.95 10.75
N LYS A 211 3.34 -11.48 11.90
CA LYS A 211 4.18 -10.90 12.96
C LYS A 211 5.16 -11.93 13.51
N GLU A 212 4.73 -13.15 13.75
CA GLU A 212 5.59 -14.25 14.22
C GLU A 212 6.71 -14.54 13.21
N ASP A 213 6.37 -14.69 11.93
CA ASP A 213 7.32 -14.96 10.85
C ASP A 213 8.34 -13.83 10.71
N ILE A 214 7.89 -12.58 10.73
CA ILE A 214 8.77 -11.40 10.68
C ILE A 214 9.68 -11.36 11.89
N ASN A 215 9.15 -11.53 13.10
CA ASN A 215 9.94 -11.55 14.34
C ASN A 215 11.05 -12.61 14.28
N LYS A 216 10.72 -13.79 13.80
CA LYS A 216 11.68 -14.90 13.65
C LYS A 216 12.79 -14.58 12.65
N LYS A 217 12.42 -14.02 11.49
CA LYS A 217 13.39 -13.57 10.47
C LYS A 217 14.27 -12.43 11.01
N MET A 218 13.67 -11.41 11.62
CA MET A 218 14.40 -10.25 12.14
C MET A 218 15.37 -10.62 13.29
N ALA A 219 15.03 -11.62 14.10
CA ALA A 219 15.93 -12.12 15.15
C ALA A 219 17.21 -12.78 14.57
N SER A 220 17.17 -13.28 13.35
CA SER A 220 18.33 -13.89 12.66
C SER A 220 19.18 -12.90 11.86
N LYS A 221 18.68 -11.67 11.61
CA LYS A 221 19.39 -10.65 10.84
C LYS A 221 20.54 -10.06 11.64
N THR A 222 21.73 -10.05 11.05
CA THR A 222 22.96 -9.48 11.64
C THR A 222 23.20 -8.05 11.20
N LYS A 223 22.69 -7.68 10.02
CA LYS A 223 22.72 -6.31 9.48
C LYS A 223 21.28 -5.79 9.50
N LYS A 224 21.11 -4.63 10.09
CA LYS A 224 19.80 -3.98 10.20
C LYS A 224 19.91 -2.54 9.73
N ALA A 225 20.47 -2.36 8.54
CA ALA A 225 20.59 -1.06 7.88
C ALA A 225 20.31 -1.21 6.38
N TYR A 226 19.64 -0.23 5.82
CA TYR A 226 19.37 -0.15 4.39
C TYR A 226 19.29 1.31 3.94
N MET A 227 19.35 1.51 2.64
CA MET A 227 19.10 2.81 2.03
C MET A 227 17.81 2.75 1.23
N ILE A 228 17.06 3.84 1.21
CA ILE A 228 15.87 4.00 0.40
C ILE A 228 15.83 5.38 -0.23
N TYR A 229 15.24 5.52 -1.42
CA TYR A 229 15.13 6.85 -2.02
C TYR A 229 14.24 7.76 -1.18
N HIS A 230 12.97 7.42 -0.98
CA HIS A 230 12.01 8.14 -0.15
C HIS A 230 11.67 7.33 1.09
N PRO A 231 11.85 7.87 2.32
CA PRO A 231 11.59 7.16 3.56
C PRO A 231 10.09 6.86 3.72
N ALA A 232 9.75 5.58 3.91
CA ALA A 232 8.37 5.15 4.00
C ALA A 232 8.13 4.00 5.00
N LEU A 233 9.20 3.45 5.59
CA LEU A 233 9.11 2.26 6.43
C LEU A 233 9.22 2.57 7.93
N ASN A 234 9.15 3.84 8.32
CA ASN A 234 9.35 4.32 9.68
C ASN A 234 8.54 3.56 10.73
N TYR A 235 7.25 3.31 10.48
CA TYR A 235 6.40 2.52 11.38
C TYR A 235 6.88 1.09 11.59
N PHE A 236 7.47 0.49 10.57
CA PHE A 236 8.01 -0.85 10.66
C PHE A 236 9.38 -0.87 11.32
N ILE A 237 10.32 -0.04 10.85
CA ILE A 237 11.72 -0.08 11.30
C ILE A 237 11.88 0.28 12.77
N LYS A 238 11.01 1.17 13.29
CA LYS A 238 11.01 1.57 14.72
C LYS A 238 10.82 0.37 15.65
N ASP A 239 10.00 -0.61 15.27
CA ASP A 239 9.73 -1.79 16.09
C ASP A 239 10.90 -2.78 16.10
N TYR A 240 11.82 -2.71 15.12
CA TYR A 240 12.89 -3.70 14.92
C TYR A 240 14.31 -3.12 15.05
N ASN A 241 14.42 -1.85 15.38
CA ASN A 241 15.70 -1.14 15.46
C ASN A 241 16.53 -1.31 14.18
N VAL A 242 15.91 -0.98 13.04
CA VAL A 242 16.54 -0.97 11.72
C VAL A 242 16.93 0.46 11.39
N GLU A 243 18.13 0.67 10.89
CA GLU A 243 18.63 1.97 10.45
C GLU A 243 18.25 2.21 8.99
N GLU A 244 17.70 3.37 8.71
CA GLU A 244 17.31 3.82 7.38
C GLU A 244 18.15 5.04 6.98
N VAL A 245 18.76 4.98 5.81
CA VAL A 245 19.40 6.13 5.17
C VAL A 245 18.54 6.55 3.97
N ALA A 246 17.94 7.72 4.04
CA ALA A 246 17.15 8.27 2.94
C ALA A 246 18.07 8.95 1.90
N VAL A 247 17.73 8.80 0.62
CA VAL A 247 18.50 9.45 -0.47
C VAL A 247 17.96 10.83 -0.79
N GLU A 248 16.64 11.00 -0.81
CA GLU A 248 16.05 12.32 -1.01
C GLU A 248 16.28 13.23 0.20
N TYR A 249 16.25 14.52 -0.05
CA TYR A 249 16.35 15.56 0.96
C TYR A 249 15.11 16.46 0.91
N GLU A 250 14.26 16.42 1.92
CA GLU A 250 13.00 17.19 1.98
C GLU A 250 12.12 17.01 0.72
N GLY A 251 11.98 15.78 0.23
CA GLY A 251 11.20 15.49 -0.98
C GLY A 251 11.87 15.90 -2.31
N LYS A 252 13.18 16.25 -2.29
CA LYS A 252 13.93 16.71 -3.46
C LYS A 252 15.10 15.80 -3.78
N GLU A 253 15.56 15.85 -5.02
CA GLU A 253 16.84 15.25 -5.43
C GLU A 253 18.00 15.83 -4.62
N PRO A 254 18.92 14.97 -4.12
CA PRO A 254 20.07 15.42 -3.35
C PRO A 254 21.07 16.21 -4.23
N THR A 255 21.70 17.20 -3.63
CA THR A 255 22.84 17.90 -4.24
C THR A 255 24.09 17.00 -4.29
N ALA A 256 25.10 17.39 -5.06
CA ALA A 256 26.37 16.65 -5.13
C ALA A 256 27.06 16.51 -3.77
N GLN A 257 26.94 17.50 -2.90
CA GLN A 257 27.48 17.46 -1.54
C GLN A 257 26.72 16.43 -0.69
N GLN A 258 25.38 16.45 -0.73
CA GLN A 258 24.54 15.49 0.00
C GLN A 258 24.76 14.05 -0.49
N ILE A 259 24.91 13.83 -1.80
CA ILE A 259 25.27 12.51 -2.35
C ILE A 259 26.57 11.98 -1.71
N LYS A 260 27.58 12.84 -1.50
CA LYS A 260 28.82 12.43 -0.85
C LYS A 260 28.59 12.03 0.60
N GLU A 261 27.83 12.82 1.35
CA GLU A 261 27.48 12.55 2.75
C GLU A 261 26.72 11.22 2.87
N ILE A 262 25.71 10.99 2.02
CA ILE A 262 24.95 9.73 1.94
C ILE A 262 25.89 8.54 1.63
N ILE A 263 26.87 8.68 0.74
CA ILE A 263 27.84 7.63 0.42
C ILE A 263 28.70 7.31 1.65
N ASP A 264 29.15 8.33 2.37
CA ASP A 264 30.00 8.15 3.55
C ASP A 264 29.20 7.46 4.68
N GLU A 265 27.96 7.88 4.92
CA GLU A 265 27.04 7.24 5.86
C GLU A 265 26.71 5.77 5.47
N ALA A 266 26.46 5.52 4.20
CA ALA A 266 26.23 4.15 3.71
C ALA A 266 27.43 3.23 3.94
N LYS A 267 28.65 3.75 3.82
CA LYS A 267 29.90 3.00 4.09
C LYS A 267 30.09 2.75 5.59
N GLU A 268 29.78 3.73 6.43
CA GLU A 268 29.86 3.62 7.89
C GLU A 268 28.92 2.53 8.41
N HIS A 269 27.66 2.56 7.98
CA HIS A 269 26.63 1.56 8.32
C HIS A 269 26.75 0.26 7.55
N LYS A 270 27.73 0.14 6.64
CA LYS A 270 27.98 -1.05 5.79
C LYS A 270 26.73 -1.48 5.01
N ILE A 271 26.00 -0.51 4.52
CA ILE A 271 24.78 -0.73 3.74
C ILE A 271 25.14 -1.44 2.43
N THR A 272 24.37 -2.46 2.10
CA THR A 272 24.51 -3.20 0.83
C THR A 272 23.21 -3.25 0.04
N THR A 273 22.11 -2.81 0.62
CA THR A 273 20.79 -2.79 -0.04
C THR A 273 20.33 -1.35 -0.21
N ILE A 274 20.03 -0.97 -1.45
CA ILE A 274 19.50 0.34 -1.81
C ILE A 274 18.13 0.11 -2.47
N LEU A 275 17.07 0.53 -1.78
CA LEU A 275 15.71 0.43 -2.27
C LEU A 275 15.34 1.66 -3.08
N VAL A 276 14.71 1.45 -4.22
CA VAL A 276 14.20 2.52 -5.08
C VAL A 276 12.73 2.25 -5.41
N GLN A 277 11.89 3.22 -5.14
CA GLN A 277 10.48 3.13 -5.50
C GLN A 277 10.30 3.47 -6.98
N PRO A 278 9.35 2.81 -7.70
CA PRO A 278 9.20 2.96 -9.15
C PRO A 278 8.84 4.37 -9.62
N GLN A 279 8.25 5.20 -8.75
CA GLN A 279 7.85 6.59 -9.05
C GLN A 279 9.00 7.60 -8.96
N PHE A 280 10.18 7.22 -8.45
CA PHE A 280 11.30 8.12 -8.27
C PHE A 280 12.42 7.89 -9.29
N PRO A 281 13.23 8.92 -9.59
CA PRO A 281 14.35 8.81 -10.52
C PRO A 281 15.46 7.93 -9.95
N LYS A 282 16.18 7.20 -10.83
CA LYS A 282 17.23 6.26 -10.42
C LYS A 282 18.64 6.86 -10.48
N GLN A 283 18.79 8.10 -10.99
CA GLN A 283 20.11 8.65 -11.30
C GLN A 283 21.01 8.81 -10.06
N SER A 284 20.51 9.41 -9.00
CA SER A 284 21.25 9.58 -7.74
C SER A 284 21.57 8.23 -7.10
N ILE A 285 20.64 7.30 -7.12
CA ILE A 285 20.79 5.92 -6.64
C ILE A 285 21.94 5.20 -7.40
N GLU A 286 22.00 5.33 -8.72
CA GLU A 286 23.04 4.70 -9.55
C GLU A 286 24.44 5.27 -9.28
N ILE A 287 24.53 6.58 -8.97
CA ILE A 287 25.79 7.22 -8.57
C ILE A 287 26.24 6.66 -7.22
N ILE A 288 25.35 6.64 -6.23
CA ILE A 288 25.64 6.15 -4.90
C ILE A 288 26.06 4.66 -4.94
N ALA A 289 25.33 3.83 -5.67
CA ALA A 289 25.60 2.40 -5.75
C ALA A 289 26.96 2.06 -6.36
N LYS A 290 27.53 2.93 -7.21
CA LYS A 290 28.90 2.74 -7.76
C LYS A 290 29.99 2.97 -6.72
N GLU A 291 29.74 3.81 -5.73
CA GLU A 291 30.70 4.22 -4.71
C GLU A 291 30.58 3.43 -3.41
N VAL A 292 29.43 2.77 -3.17
CA VAL A 292 29.16 1.95 -1.99
C VAL A 292 29.54 0.49 -2.28
N PRO A 293 30.46 -0.11 -1.51
CA PRO A 293 30.94 -1.47 -1.77
C PRO A 293 29.81 -2.51 -1.67
N ASN A 294 29.70 -3.36 -2.70
CA ASN A 294 28.70 -4.45 -2.79
C ASN A 294 27.23 -3.98 -2.76
N ALA A 295 26.97 -2.71 -3.06
CA ALA A 295 25.62 -2.19 -3.12
C ALA A 295 24.79 -2.88 -4.21
N LYS A 296 23.53 -3.20 -3.89
CA LYS A 296 22.55 -3.76 -4.80
C LYS A 296 21.35 -2.83 -4.83
N ILE A 297 20.97 -2.39 -6.02
CA ILE A 297 19.74 -1.63 -6.23
C ILE A 297 18.59 -2.62 -6.37
N VAL A 298 17.55 -2.44 -5.55
CA VAL A 298 16.34 -3.26 -5.54
C VAL A 298 15.13 -2.35 -5.70
N GLU A 299 14.29 -2.66 -6.68
CA GLU A 299 13.01 -1.96 -6.80
C GLU A 299 12.05 -2.41 -5.70
N PHE A 300 11.53 -1.46 -4.94
CA PHE A 300 10.63 -1.70 -3.82
C PHE A 300 9.45 -0.74 -3.89
N ASN A 301 8.26 -1.27 -4.23
CA ASN A 301 7.06 -0.47 -4.32
C ASN A 301 6.36 -0.39 -2.96
N VAL A 302 6.43 0.78 -2.31
CA VAL A 302 5.78 1.04 -1.02
C VAL A 302 4.24 1.02 -1.09
N ASP A 303 3.69 1.25 -2.29
CA ASP A 303 2.26 1.22 -2.58
C ASP A 303 1.77 -0.15 -3.07
N LYS A 304 2.56 -1.22 -2.89
CA LYS A 304 2.14 -2.56 -3.26
C LYS A 304 0.89 -2.96 -2.48
N GLU A 305 -0.09 -3.52 -3.19
CA GLU A 305 -1.40 -3.86 -2.63
C GLU A 305 -1.29 -4.84 -1.45
N ASP A 306 -0.58 -5.96 -1.61
CA ASP A 306 -0.37 -6.93 -0.52
C ASP A 306 0.73 -6.45 0.43
N VAL A 307 0.30 -5.81 1.52
CA VAL A 307 1.21 -5.25 2.53
C VAL A 307 2.00 -6.32 3.27
N PHE A 308 1.42 -7.47 3.53
CA PHE A 308 2.11 -8.54 4.25
C PHE A 308 3.23 -9.14 3.42
N GLU A 309 2.98 -9.37 2.15
CA GLU A 309 4.00 -9.83 1.21
C GLU A 309 5.10 -8.77 1.02
N ASN A 310 4.71 -7.50 0.97
CA ASN A 310 5.65 -6.39 0.84
C ASN A 310 6.61 -6.31 2.05
N LEU A 311 6.08 -6.41 3.28
CA LEU A 311 6.90 -6.42 4.50
C LEU A 311 7.82 -7.63 4.58
N LYS A 312 7.36 -8.82 4.17
CA LYS A 312 8.20 -10.03 4.11
C LYS A 312 9.35 -9.87 3.12
N GLN A 313 9.09 -9.29 1.94
CA GLN A 313 10.12 -8.98 0.94
C GLN A 313 11.13 -7.97 1.48
N PHE A 314 10.66 -6.91 2.14
CA PHE A 314 11.56 -5.94 2.78
C PHE A 314 12.50 -6.63 3.77
N VAL A 315 11.97 -7.46 4.66
CA VAL A 315 12.81 -8.20 5.63
C VAL A 315 13.84 -9.11 4.93
N ASP A 316 13.48 -9.71 3.79
CA ASP A 316 14.41 -10.53 3.02
C ASP A 316 15.55 -9.70 2.38
N TYR A 317 15.35 -8.40 2.15
CA TYR A 317 16.37 -7.49 1.62
C TYR A 317 17.35 -6.96 2.68
N LEU A 318 17.10 -7.14 3.96
CA LEU A 318 17.94 -6.69 5.08
C LEU A 318 19.14 -7.63 5.36
N ASP A 319 19.85 -8.11 4.34
CA ASP A 319 21.03 -9.00 4.53
C ASP A 319 22.33 -8.37 4.07
#